data_32126844c650fff429131115518ca94e
#
_entry.id   32126844c650fff429131115518ca94e
#
_cell.length_a   1.000
_cell.length_b   1.000
_cell.length_c   1.000
_cell.angle_alpha   90.00
_cell.angle_beta   90.00
_cell.angle_gamma   90.00
#
_symmetry.space_group_name_H-M   'P 1'
#
loop_
_entity.id
_entity.type
_entity.pdbx_description
1 polymer ?
#
loop_
_entity_poly.entity_id
_entity_poly.type
_entity_poly.pdbx_seq_one_letter_code
_entity_poly.pdbx_strand_id
1 'polypeptide(L)'
;MSNHIFIFGLGYVGRHLATELSIRGWQVTGTTRQPEKLVGEVPDSWTILPFQAGTTLDRLNDHLCKATHLLSTISALSGGDPVLEMHEPEIKKFSGWVGYLSATSVYPNQPKGWVDEDTMPAPVTARGKARLTAEQKWQEYTNAELFRLAGIYGPQRNPFAELLAGTARI
;
A
#
# COMPACT_ATOMS: atom_id res chain seq x y z
N MET A 1 -18.89 -12.19 12.29
CA MET A 1 -18.80 -11.15 11.24
C MET A 1 -17.71 -11.60 10.28
N SER A 2 -17.93 -11.51 8.96
CA SER A 2 -16.89 -11.80 7.98
C SER A 2 -15.84 -10.69 7.99
N ASN A 3 -14.56 -11.04 7.90
CA ASN A 3 -13.50 -10.04 7.78
C ASN A 3 -13.63 -9.29 6.44
N HIS A 4 -13.38 -8.00 6.46
CA HIS A 4 -13.42 -7.14 5.29
C HIS A 4 -12.16 -6.28 5.25
N ILE A 5 -11.40 -6.37 4.17
CA ILE A 5 -10.23 -5.53 3.94
C ILE A 5 -10.53 -4.43 2.93
N PHE A 6 -10.14 -3.20 3.27
CA PHE A 6 -10.07 -2.08 2.34
C PHE A 6 -8.60 -1.84 1.97
N ILE A 7 -8.28 -1.88 0.67
CA ILE A 7 -6.90 -1.72 0.18
C ILE A 7 -6.79 -0.46 -0.67
N PHE A 8 -6.09 0.55 -0.19
CA PHE A 8 -5.65 1.63 -1.05
C PHE A 8 -4.51 1.14 -1.95
N GLY A 9 -4.79 0.97 -3.24
CA GLY A 9 -3.84 0.54 -4.26
C GLY A 9 -3.86 -0.96 -4.57
N LEU A 10 -4.67 -1.38 -5.52
CA LEU A 10 -4.64 -2.73 -6.09
C LEU A 10 -3.53 -2.87 -7.14
N GLY A 11 -2.30 -2.53 -6.74
CA GLY A 11 -1.09 -2.82 -7.49
C GLY A 11 -0.67 -4.29 -7.35
N TYR A 12 0.59 -4.59 -7.65
CA TYR A 12 1.10 -5.98 -7.61
C TYR A 12 0.84 -6.64 -6.23
N VAL A 13 1.33 -6.05 -5.14
CA VAL A 13 1.16 -6.62 -3.78
C VAL A 13 -0.30 -6.61 -3.36
N GLY A 14 -0.99 -5.47 -3.57
CA GLY A 14 -2.40 -5.34 -3.17
C GLY A 14 -3.31 -6.39 -3.81
N ARG A 15 -3.13 -6.69 -5.11
CA ARG A 15 -3.92 -7.73 -5.80
C ARG A 15 -3.60 -9.13 -5.31
N HIS A 16 -2.32 -9.48 -5.12
CA HIS A 16 -1.95 -10.80 -4.62
C HIS A 16 -2.51 -11.05 -3.22
N LEU A 17 -2.36 -10.08 -2.31
CA LEU A 17 -2.93 -10.18 -0.97
C LEU A 17 -4.46 -10.28 -1.00
N ALA A 18 -5.11 -9.44 -1.80
CA ALA A 18 -6.57 -9.46 -1.96
C ALA A 18 -7.07 -10.82 -2.47
N THR A 19 -6.36 -11.42 -3.43
CA THR A 19 -6.69 -12.77 -3.93
C THR A 19 -6.59 -13.82 -2.81
N GLU A 20 -5.51 -13.83 -2.06
CA GLU A 20 -5.31 -14.77 -0.95
C GLU A 20 -6.38 -14.62 0.15
N LEU A 21 -6.72 -13.38 0.49
CA LEU A 21 -7.75 -13.10 1.48
C LEU A 21 -9.15 -13.47 0.97
N SER A 22 -9.44 -13.20 -0.31
CA SER A 22 -10.71 -13.57 -0.95
C SER A 22 -10.93 -15.08 -0.95
N ILE A 23 -9.90 -15.89 -1.26
CA ILE A 23 -9.94 -17.35 -1.16
C ILE A 23 -10.27 -17.81 0.26
N ARG A 24 -9.85 -17.06 1.27
CA ARG A 24 -10.15 -17.31 2.70
C ARG A 24 -11.51 -16.76 3.15
N GLY A 25 -12.34 -16.29 2.22
CA GLY A 25 -13.68 -15.79 2.51
C GLY A 25 -13.76 -14.35 3.01
N TRP A 26 -12.69 -13.57 2.88
CA TRP A 26 -12.72 -12.15 3.19
C TRP A 26 -13.45 -11.36 2.11
N GLN A 27 -14.18 -10.34 2.52
CA GLN A 27 -14.65 -9.33 1.59
C GLN A 27 -13.50 -8.39 1.22
N VAL A 28 -13.46 -7.97 -0.05
CA VAL A 28 -12.41 -7.09 -0.58
C VAL A 28 -13.02 -5.83 -1.17
N THR A 29 -12.58 -4.69 -0.70
CA THR A 29 -12.74 -3.41 -1.37
C THR A 29 -11.34 -2.86 -1.66
N GLY A 30 -11.10 -2.36 -2.85
CA GLY A 30 -9.79 -1.80 -3.15
C GLY A 30 -9.82 -0.71 -4.21
N THR A 31 -8.78 0.10 -4.25
CA THR A 31 -8.69 1.23 -5.15
C THR A 31 -7.64 1.02 -6.25
N THR A 32 -7.90 1.60 -7.41
CA THR A 32 -6.97 1.66 -8.54
C THR A 32 -7.18 2.95 -9.33
N ARG A 33 -6.17 3.35 -10.08
CA ARG A 33 -6.30 4.49 -11.01
C ARG A 33 -7.13 4.17 -12.25
N GLN A 34 -7.25 2.89 -12.59
CA GLN A 34 -7.87 2.39 -13.82
C GLN A 34 -8.73 1.16 -13.52
N PRO A 35 -9.93 1.36 -12.93
CA PRO A 35 -10.83 0.26 -12.59
C PRO A 35 -11.18 -0.63 -13.80
N GLU A 36 -11.31 -0.04 -14.96
CA GLU A 36 -11.66 -0.72 -16.22
C GLU A 36 -10.64 -1.81 -16.62
N LYS A 37 -9.38 -1.68 -16.19
CA LYS A 37 -8.34 -2.68 -16.46
C LYS A 37 -8.41 -3.91 -15.56
N LEU A 38 -9.22 -3.85 -14.52
CA LEU A 38 -9.41 -4.97 -13.60
C LEU A 38 -10.68 -5.79 -13.91
N VAL A 39 -11.52 -5.30 -14.81
CA VAL A 39 -12.72 -6.03 -15.25
C VAL A 39 -12.31 -7.35 -15.91
N GLY A 40 -12.80 -8.47 -15.38
CA GLY A 40 -12.42 -9.83 -15.81
C GLY A 40 -11.04 -10.33 -15.31
N GLU A 41 -10.25 -9.45 -14.67
CA GLU A 41 -8.94 -9.82 -14.11
C GLU A 41 -8.99 -10.17 -12.62
N VAL A 42 -10.09 -9.80 -11.95
CA VAL A 42 -10.31 -10.05 -10.53
C VAL A 42 -11.73 -10.56 -10.31
N PRO A 43 -12.02 -11.22 -9.17
CA PRO A 43 -13.37 -11.70 -8.87
C PRO A 43 -14.43 -10.59 -8.89
N ASP A 44 -15.60 -10.83 -9.48
CA ASP A 44 -16.73 -9.89 -9.53
C ASP A 44 -17.26 -9.52 -8.12
N SER A 45 -16.94 -10.34 -7.12
CA SER A 45 -17.28 -10.07 -5.71
C SER A 45 -16.49 -8.94 -5.07
N TRP A 46 -15.41 -8.47 -5.71
CA TRP A 46 -14.64 -7.35 -5.19
C TRP A 46 -15.31 -6.03 -5.52
N THR A 47 -15.23 -5.08 -4.60
CA THR A 47 -15.61 -3.69 -4.88
C THR A 47 -14.37 -2.91 -5.30
N ILE A 48 -14.34 -2.45 -6.56
CA ILE A 48 -13.22 -1.70 -7.11
C ILE A 48 -13.60 -0.22 -7.27
N LEU A 49 -12.80 0.66 -6.70
CA LEU A 49 -13.05 2.11 -6.66
C LEU A 49 -11.92 2.86 -7.38
N PRO A 50 -12.24 3.96 -8.12
CA PRO A 50 -11.23 4.80 -8.72
C PRO A 50 -10.57 5.67 -7.66
N PHE A 51 -9.25 5.71 -7.63
CA PHE A 51 -8.48 6.64 -6.77
C PHE A 51 -7.11 6.95 -7.37
N GLN A 52 -6.76 8.22 -7.36
CA GLN A 52 -5.44 8.72 -7.74
C GLN A 52 -5.02 9.90 -6.85
N ALA A 53 -3.73 10.21 -6.82
CA ALA A 53 -3.22 11.37 -6.09
C ALA A 53 -3.94 12.66 -6.54
N GLY A 54 -4.29 13.50 -5.58
CA GLY A 54 -4.98 14.77 -5.81
C GLY A 54 -6.49 14.66 -6.05
N THR A 55 -7.08 13.46 -5.92
CA THR A 55 -8.54 13.28 -6.00
C THR A 55 -9.10 12.70 -4.71
N THR A 56 -10.29 13.10 -4.34
CA THR A 56 -11.04 12.49 -3.24
C THR A 56 -11.79 11.25 -3.73
N LEU A 57 -11.94 10.27 -2.86
CA LEU A 57 -12.80 9.12 -3.07
C LEU A 57 -14.17 9.40 -2.46
N ASP A 58 -15.18 9.53 -3.30
CA ASP A 58 -16.54 9.78 -2.85
C ASP A 58 -17.03 8.70 -1.91
N ARG A 59 -17.73 9.12 -0.83
CA ARG A 59 -18.35 8.21 0.14
C ARG A 59 -17.39 7.22 0.79
N LEU A 60 -16.11 7.59 0.96
CA LEU A 60 -15.12 6.70 1.58
C LEU A 60 -15.60 6.16 2.94
N ASN A 61 -16.26 6.96 3.77
CA ASN A 61 -16.78 6.52 5.06
C ASN A 61 -17.76 5.35 4.93
N ASP A 62 -18.60 5.29 3.87
CA ASP A 62 -19.54 4.20 3.65
C ASP A 62 -18.85 2.87 3.35
N HIS A 63 -17.62 2.93 2.85
CA HIS A 63 -16.78 1.75 2.62
C HIS A 63 -15.99 1.40 3.88
N LEU A 64 -15.40 2.39 4.55
CA LEU A 64 -14.58 2.17 5.75
C LEU A 64 -15.42 1.64 6.93
N CYS A 65 -16.66 2.07 7.10
CA CYS A 65 -17.53 1.55 8.19
C CYS A 65 -17.83 0.05 8.07
N LYS A 66 -17.66 -0.54 6.90
CA LYS A 66 -17.82 -1.98 6.65
C LYS A 66 -16.50 -2.75 6.79
N ALA A 67 -15.38 -2.06 6.71
CA ALA A 67 -14.06 -2.66 6.76
C ALA A 67 -13.62 -2.93 8.20
N THR A 68 -12.99 -4.06 8.41
CA THR A 68 -12.31 -4.43 9.66
C THR A 68 -10.81 -4.17 9.58
N HIS A 69 -10.26 -4.11 8.35
CA HIS A 69 -8.86 -3.93 8.07
C HIS A 69 -8.68 -2.90 6.96
N LEU A 70 -7.70 -2.05 7.11
CA LEU A 70 -7.28 -1.04 6.14
C LEU A 70 -5.80 -1.24 5.81
N LEU A 71 -5.48 -1.33 4.53
CA LEU A 71 -4.09 -1.42 4.07
C LEU A 71 -3.82 -0.35 3.02
N SER A 72 -2.77 0.46 3.20
CA SER A 72 -2.26 1.31 2.14
C SER A 72 -1.02 0.69 1.51
N THR A 73 -1.08 0.46 0.18
CA THR A 73 0.04 0.02 -0.64
C THR A 73 0.54 1.12 -1.56
N ILE A 74 -0.05 2.32 -1.49
CA ILE A 74 0.31 3.45 -2.32
C ILE A 74 1.61 4.07 -1.78
N SER A 75 2.54 4.31 -2.68
CA SER A 75 3.81 4.96 -2.31
C SER A 75 3.61 6.44 -2.03
N ALA A 76 4.20 6.93 -0.93
CA ALA A 76 4.35 8.36 -0.74
C ALA A 76 5.12 9.01 -1.91
N LEU A 77 4.67 10.18 -2.31
CA LEU A 77 5.26 11.02 -3.35
C LEU A 77 6.05 12.18 -2.73
N SER A 78 6.71 12.99 -3.54
CA SER A 78 7.43 14.17 -3.07
C SER A 78 6.53 15.19 -2.35
N GLY A 79 5.23 15.20 -2.66
CA GLY A 79 4.22 16.04 -1.99
C GLY A 79 3.67 15.46 -0.70
N GLY A 80 3.85 14.17 -0.43
CA GLY A 80 3.32 13.48 0.74
C GLY A 80 2.67 12.13 0.42
N ASP A 81 1.87 11.61 1.35
CA ASP A 81 1.10 10.39 1.13
C ASP A 81 -0.27 10.73 0.50
N PRO A 82 -0.57 10.25 -0.72
CA PRO A 82 -1.78 10.63 -1.42
C PRO A 82 -3.08 10.29 -0.69
N VAL A 83 -3.08 9.23 0.13
CA VAL A 83 -4.26 8.83 0.90
C VAL A 83 -4.48 9.81 2.05
N LEU A 84 -3.43 10.11 2.82
CA LEU A 84 -3.51 11.01 3.97
C LEU A 84 -3.76 12.46 3.56
N GLU A 85 -3.23 12.89 2.41
CA GLU A 85 -3.50 14.25 1.89
C GLU A 85 -4.98 14.48 1.56
N MET A 86 -5.66 13.44 1.07
CA MET A 86 -7.05 13.57 0.62
C MET A 86 -8.07 13.10 1.65
N HIS A 87 -7.68 12.22 2.59
CA HIS A 87 -8.62 11.48 3.45
C HIS A 87 -8.19 11.39 4.92
N GLU A 88 -7.34 12.30 5.39
CA GLU A 88 -6.89 12.33 6.79
C GLU A 88 -8.07 12.25 7.80
N PRO A 89 -9.19 13.01 7.65
CA PRO A 89 -10.28 12.97 8.62
C PRO A 89 -10.98 11.62 8.70
N GLU A 90 -11.13 10.92 7.57
CA GLU A 90 -11.75 9.60 7.50
C GLU A 90 -10.81 8.54 8.08
N ILE A 91 -9.54 8.62 7.73
CA ILE A 91 -8.51 7.69 8.22
C ILE A 91 -8.36 7.78 9.73
N LYS A 92 -8.33 8.98 10.31
CA LYS A 92 -8.26 9.19 11.77
C LYS A 92 -9.45 8.59 12.54
N LYS A 93 -10.61 8.45 11.90
CA LYS A 93 -11.81 7.88 12.51
C LYS A 93 -11.88 6.35 12.37
N PHE A 94 -11.02 5.76 11.55
CA PHE A 94 -11.04 4.33 11.35
C PHE A 94 -10.49 3.60 12.58
N SER A 95 -11.27 2.67 13.13
CA SER A 95 -10.94 1.97 14.38
C SER A 95 -10.51 0.51 14.21
N GLY A 96 -10.46 0.01 12.95
CA GLY A 96 -9.99 -1.33 12.63
C GLY A 96 -8.46 -1.43 12.59
N TRP A 97 -7.97 -2.59 12.21
CA TRP A 97 -6.54 -2.78 11.97
C TRP A 97 -6.06 -1.95 10.77
N VAL A 98 -4.91 -1.30 10.89
CA VAL A 98 -4.31 -0.50 9.82
C VAL A 98 -2.89 -0.95 9.54
N GLY A 99 -2.59 -1.17 8.25
CA GLY A 99 -1.24 -1.45 7.77
C GLY A 99 -0.81 -0.45 6.69
N TYR A 100 0.49 -0.13 6.70
CA TYR A 100 1.10 0.71 5.67
C TYR A 100 2.33 0.03 5.06
N LEU A 101 2.32 -0.16 3.73
CA LEU A 101 3.47 -0.71 3.02
C LEU A 101 4.50 0.39 2.76
N SER A 102 5.50 0.42 3.60
CA SER A 102 6.67 1.26 3.47
C SER A 102 7.78 0.55 2.67
N ALA A 103 8.99 1.03 2.74
CA ALA A 103 10.14 0.45 2.04
C ALA A 103 11.43 0.63 2.85
N THR A 104 12.39 -0.27 2.65
CA THR A 104 13.72 -0.20 3.26
C THR A 104 14.50 1.05 2.91
N SER A 105 14.05 1.86 1.93
CA SER A 105 14.63 3.16 1.60
C SER A 105 14.56 4.20 2.71
N VAL A 106 13.84 3.93 3.81
CA VAL A 106 13.83 4.77 5.02
C VAL A 106 15.09 4.60 5.86
N TYR A 107 15.83 3.50 5.68
CA TYR A 107 17.07 3.28 6.39
C TYR A 107 18.24 4.06 5.77
N PRO A 108 19.30 4.31 6.56
CA PRO A 108 20.51 4.94 6.06
C PRO A 108 21.18 4.03 5.01
N ASN A 109 21.86 4.66 4.04
CA ASN A 109 22.67 3.92 3.09
C ASN A 109 23.96 3.43 3.78
N GLN A 110 23.93 2.21 4.30
CA GLN A 110 25.08 1.58 4.95
C GLN A 110 25.67 0.51 4.02
N PRO A 111 26.89 0.73 3.45
CA PRO A 111 27.48 -0.19 2.47
C PRO A 111 27.78 -1.60 3.01
N LYS A 112 27.84 -1.80 4.33
CA LYS A 112 28.25 -3.06 4.99
C LYS A 112 27.47 -3.40 6.26
N GLY A 113 26.35 -2.71 6.52
CA GLY A 113 25.57 -2.95 7.74
C GLY A 113 24.27 -3.73 7.46
N TRP A 114 23.94 -4.64 8.36
CA TRP A 114 22.58 -5.19 8.46
C TRP A 114 21.67 -4.13 9.08
N VAL A 115 20.43 -4.12 8.67
CA VAL A 115 19.36 -3.32 9.29
C VAL A 115 18.22 -4.24 9.69
N ASP A 116 17.57 -3.90 10.77
CA ASP A 116 16.41 -4.58 11.34
C ASP A 116 15.32 -3.55 11.71
N GLU A 117 14.27 -4.01 12.35
CA GLU A 117 13.13 -3.19 12.73
C GLU A 117 13.51 -2.14 13.80
N ASP A 118 14.53 -2.42 14.65
CA ASP A 118 15.01 -1.51 15.69
C ASP A 118 15.98 -0.47 15.14
N THR A 119 16.47 -0.64 13.92
CA THR A 119 17.38 0.32 13.29
C THR A 119 16.71 1.66 13.07
N MET A 120 17.30 2.72 13.60
CA MET A 120 16.77 4.10 13.46
C MET A 120 16.70 4.50 11.99
N PRO A 121 15.51 4.90 11.46
CA PRO A 121 15.40 5.41 10.11
C PRO A 121 16.19 6.71 9.91
N ALA A 122 17.00 6.75 8.86
CA ALA A 122 17.77 7.93 8.48
C ALA A 122 17.93 8.02 6.95
N PRO A 123 16.83 8.29 6.22
CA PRO A 123 16.83 8.28 4.77
C PRO A 123 17.66 9.42 4.19
N VAL A 124 18.50 9.11 3.20
CA VAL A 124 19.31 10.11 2.49
C VAL A 124 18.63 10.63 1.22
N THR A 125 17.75 9.84 0.61
CA THR A 125 17.06 10.21 -0.62
C THR A 125 15.76 10.96 -0.36
N ALA A 126 15.35 11.85 -1.28
CA ALA A 126 14.06 12.54 -1.20
C ALA A 126 12.88 11.54 -1.09
N ARG A 127 12.93 10.44 -1.85
CA ARG A 127 11.92 9.37 -1.78
C ARG A 127 11.88 8.70 -0.41
N GLY A 128 13.03 8.39 0.18
CA GLY A 128 13.12 7.80 1.52
C GLY A 128 12.58 8.75 2.59
N LYS A 129 12.90 10.06 2.49
CA LYS A 129 12.38 11.09 3.41
C LYS A 129 10.86 11.21 3.33
N ALA A 130 10.29 11.29 2.12
CA ALA A 130 8.84 11.32 1.93
C ALA A 130 8.16 10.07 2.52
N ARG A 131 8.79 8.89 2.34
CA ARG A 131 8.31 7.63 2.90
C ARG A 131 8.33 7.63 4.43
N LEU A 132 9.42 8.11 5.05
CA LEU A 132 9.51 8.22 6.51
C LEU A 132 8.46 9.18 7.08
N THR A 133 8.25 10.32 6.43
CA THR A 133 7.19 11.26 6.82
C THR A 133 5.80 10.61 6.75
N ALA A 134 5.55 9.80 5.72
CA ALA A 134 4.29 9.06 5.62
C ALA A 134 4.15 8.01 6.74
N GLU A 135 5.21 7.23 7.06
CA GLU A 135 5.21 6.29 8.20
C GLU A 135 4.77 6.99 9.49
N GLN A 136 5.42 8.12 9.80
CA GLN A 136 5.13 8.90 11.02
C GLN A 136 3.67 9.35 11.09
N LYS A 137 3.12 9.87 9.98
CA LYS A 137 1.72 10.29 9.91
C LYS A 137 0.75 9.12 10.04
N TRP A 138 1.00 7.99 9.36
CA TRP A 138 0.17 6.80 9.49
C TRP A 138 0.13 6.28 10.93
N GLN A 139 1.28 6.25 11.61
CA GLN A 139 1.34 5.86 13.03
C GLN A 139 0.64 6.87 13.95
N GLU A 140 0.87 8.17 13.74
CA GLU A 140 0.23 9.22 14.52
C GLU A 140 -1.30 9.18 14.41
N TYR A 141 -1.84 8.94 13.21
CA TYR A 141 -3.27 9.03 12.95
C TYR A 141 -4.04 7.75 13.29
N THR A 142 -3.41 6.60 13.21
CA THR A 142 -4.11 5.31 13.28
C THR A 142 -3.39 4.22 14.07
N ASN A 143 -2.20 4.49 14.58
CA ASN A 143 -1.33 3.46 15.15
C ASN A 143 -1.02 2.32 14.15
N ALA A 144 -0.79 2.66 12.89
CA ALA A 144 -0.58 1.69 11.81
C ALA A 144 0.64 0.80 12.04
N GLU A 145 0.52 -0.48 11.67
CA GLU A 145 1.66 -1.37 11.51
C GLU A 145 2.41 -1.05 10.22
N LEU A 146 3.73 -0.89 10.31
CA LEU A 146 4.60 -0.50 9.19
C LEU A 146 5.32 -1.72 8.62
N PHE A 147 5.21 -1.93 7.32
CA PHE A 147 5.90 -3.00 6.59
C PHE A 147 6.97 -2.40 5.68
N ARG A 148 8.23 -2.39 6.11
CA ARG A 148 9.37 -1.86 5.36
C ARG A 148 9.89 -2.88 4.37
N LEU A 149 9.28 -2.90 3.18
CA LEU A 149 9.56 -3.89 2.15
C LEU A 149 10.87 -3.59 1.41
N ALA A 150 11.66 -4.62 1.17
CA ALA A 150 12.80 -4.61 0.27
C ALA A 150 12.35 -4.83 -1.19
N GLY A 151 13.15 -5.49 -2.03
CA GLY A 151 12.76 -5.88 -3.37
C GLY A 151 11.58 -6.84 -3.37
N ILE A 152 10.55 -6.53 -4.15
CA ILE A 152 9.35 -7.36 -4.26
C ILE A 152 9.51 -8.26 -5.48
N TYR A 153 9.48 -9.56 -5.26
CA TYR A 153 9.59 -10.61 -6.28
C TYR A 153 8.34 -11.47 -6.32
N GLY A 154 8.08 -12.11 -7.46
CA GLY A 154 6.99 -13.05 -7.63
C GLY A 154 6.67 -13.34 -9.09
N PRO A 155 5.52 -13.95 -9.41
CA PRO A 155 5.11 -14.26 -10.77
C PRO A 155 5.14 -12.99 -11.65
N GLN A 156 5.79 -13.08 -12.81
CA GLN A 156 5.96 -11.97 -13.78
C GLN A 156 6.71 -10.73 -13.23
N ARG A 157 7.25 -10.80 -12.02
CA ARG A 157 8.04 -9.73 -11.39
C ARG A 157 9.30 -10.34 -10.77
N ASN A 158 10.30 -10.57 -11.59
CA ASN A 158 11.59 -11.11 -11.16
C ASN A 158 12.70 -10.69 -12.14
N PRO A 159 13.97 -10.69 -11.72
CA PRO A 159 15.11 -10.29 -12.55
C PRO A 159 15.25 -11.10 -13.83
N PHE A 160 14.85 -12.37 -13.84
CA PHE A 160 14.91 -13.21 -15.04
C PHE A 160 13.93 -12.76 -16.11
N ALA A 161 12.70 -12.36 -15.72
CA ALA A 161 11.73 -11.81 -16.66
C ALA A 161 12.23 -10.48 -17.27
N GLU A 162 12.85 -9.61 -16.47
CA GLU A 162 13.44 -8.37 -16.93
C GLU A 162 14.64 -8.62 -17.87
N LEU A 163 15.47 -9.63 -17.56
CA LEU A 163 16.61 -10.01 -18.40
C LEU A 163 16.14 -10.55 -19.76
N LEU A 164 15.14 -11.45 -19.75
CA LEU A 164 14.58 -12.01 -20.97
C LEU A 164 13.87 -10.96 -21.84
N ALA A 165 13.26 -9.96 -21.22
CA ALA A 165 12.63 -8.84 -21.91
C ALA A 165 13.64 -7.77 -22.39
N GLY A 166 14.92 -7.90 -22.08
CA GLY A 166 15.96 -6.90 -22.40
C GLY A 166 15.81 -5.57 -21.64
N THR A 167 15.06 -5.57 -20.53
CA THR A 167 14.75 -4.38 -19.71
C THR A 167 15.52 -4.34 -18.39
N ALA A 168 16.34 -5.38 -18.12
CA ALA A 168 17.17 -5.44 -16.92
C ALA A 168 18.15 -4.26 -16.88
N ARG A 169 18.21 -3.59 -15.73
CA ARG A 169 19.21 -2.53 -15.45
C ARG A 169 20.34 -3.16 -14.65
N ILE A 170 21.55 -2.99 -15.16
CA ILE A 170 22.80 -3.36 -14.49
C ILE A 170 23.22 -2.21 -13.56
#